data_3e2d594768de967b55deeb2a669553b5
#
_entry.id   3e2d594768de967b55deeb2a669553b5
#
_cell.length_a   1.000
_cell.length_b   1.000
_cell.length_c   1.000
_cell.angle_alpha   90.00
_cell.angle_beta   90.00
_cell.angle_gamma   90.00
#
_symmetry.space_group_name_H-M   'P 1'
#
loop_
_entity.id
_entity.type
_entity.pdbx_description
1 polymer ?
#
loop_
_entity_poly.entity_id
_entity_poly.type
_entity_poly.pdbx_seq_one_letter_code
_entity_poly.pdbx_strand_id
1 'polypeptide(L)'
;MPSGSVISIHIAPAAGAPMQSVRCVSAIPAQGLEGDRYFTKQGTFSTTAGAVRDVTLIESEAVEALNTKFGAQFSPADMRRNLVTRGVALNHLVGRDFRVGEILLRGERLCQPCSYLESLTQIGVKAAMMHRAGLRAEILERGTIRVGDAIAALDDPLEQNKVLIRRFFDEMWNPWNFDKADELLAPDIKFRGTLGAELKGRDAFRAYMRKVQAAFPDFHNTILEITAQDDRVVARTFYRGTHHGEIFGVAPTGKSIAYSGAAFFRIAGGRVIEGWVLGDLLALLRDLGAHSIP
;
A
#
# COMPACT_ATOMS: atom_id res chain seq x y z
N MET A 1 4.64 -3.74 -4.37
CA MET A 1 4.46 -2.51 -3.61
C MET A 1 5.69 -2.21 -2.82
N PRO A 2 6.07 -0.96 -2.61
CA PRO A 2 6.98 -0.66 -1.53
C PRO A 2 6.21 -0.95 -0.23
N SER A 3 6.31 -2.18 0.25
CA SER A 3 6.03 -2.49 1.63
C SER A 3 7.09 -1.75 2.42
N GLY A 4 6.70 -1.04 3.49
CA GLY A 4 7.67 -0.49 4.41
C GLY A 4 8.58 -1.60 4.93
N SER A 5 9.70 -1.23 5.49
CA SER A 5 10.64 -2.21 6.06
C SER A 5 11.22 -1.76 7.38
N VAL A 6 11.68 -2.72 8.17
CA VAL A 6 12.48 -2.48 9.39
C VAL A 6 13.90 -2.14 8.98
N ILE A 7 14.35 -0.92 9.26
CA ILE A 7 15.71 -0.49 8.91
C ILE A 7 16.70 -0.59 10.08
N SER A 8 16.22 -0.59 11.33
CA SER A 8 17.04 -0.92 12.51
C SER A 8 16.17 -1.35 13.68
N ILE A 9 16.78 -2.11 14.61
CA ILE A 9 16.13 -2.63 15.81
C ILE A 9 16.95 -2.19 17.01
N HIS A 10 16.28 -1.68 18.04
CA HIS A 10 16.88 -1.17 19.25
C HIS A 10 16.19 -1.72 20.50
N ILE A 11 16.97 -2.21 21.46
CA ILE A 11 16.52 -2.67 22.77
C ILE A 11 17.31 -1.97 23.86
N ALA A 12 16.79 -1.91 25.08
CA ALA A 12 17.53 -1.45 26.26
C ALA A 12 17.23 -2.34 27.45
N PRO A 13 18.22 -2.78 28.24
CA PRO A 13 18.01 -3.74 29.32
C PRO A 13 17.19 -3.17 30.49
N ALA A 14 17.24 -1.85 30.71
CA ALA A 14 16.57 -1.16 31.81
C ALA A 14 16.11 0.26 31.41
N ALA A 15 15.29 0.87 32.28
CA ALA A 15 14.93 2.29 32.19
C ALA A 15 16.19 3.17 32.24
N GLY A 16 16.27 4.16 31.35
CA GLY A 16 17.43 5.06 31.27
C GLY A 16 18.67 4.49 30.61
N ALA A 17 18.81 3.16 30.49
CA ALA A 17 19.96 2.54 29.83
C ALA A 17 20.02 2.95 28.33
N PRO A 18 21.22 3.09 27.75
CA PRO A 18 21.38 3.33 26.32
C PRO A 18 20.67 2.26 25.48
N MET A 19 20.12 2.70 24.34
CA MET A 19 19.57 1.77 23.36
C MET A 19 20.71 1.05 22.63
N GLN A 20 20.59 -0.26 22.51
CA GLN A 20 21.56 -1.13 21.82
C GLN A 20 20.94 -1.57 20.50
N SER A 21 21.67 -1.39 19.40
CA SER A 21 21.26 -1.88 18.09
C SER A 21 21.52 -3.37 17.96
N VAL A 22 20.53 -4.12 17.49
CA VAL A 22 20.63 -5.55 17.21
C VAL A 22 20.16 -5.85 15.79
N ARG A 23 20.63 -6.94 15.18
CA ARG A 23 20.21 -7.33 13.84
C ARG A 23 18.91 -8.12 13.82
N CYS A 24 18.59 -8.77 14.91
CA CYS A 24 17.35 -9.52 15.10
C CYS A 24 16.99 -9.57 16.58
N VAL A 25 15.71 -9.84 16.86
CA VAL A 25 15.18 -9.95 18.23
C VAL A 25 14.02 -10.94 18.26
N SER A 26 13.93 -11.76 19.32
CA SER A 26 12.76 -12.60 19.56
C SER A 26 11.59 -11.74 20.02
N ALA A 27 10.43 -11.90 19.38
CA ALA A 27 9.17 -11.26 19.72
C ALA A 27 8.24 -12.29 20.38
N ILE A 28 7.75 -11.99 21.58
CA ILE A 28 6.97 -12.92 22.39
C ILE A 28 5.67 -12.27 22.84
N PRO A 29 4.49 -12.83 22.50
CA PRO A 29 3.20 -12.30 22.88
C PRO A 29 3.09 -12.00 24.38
N ALA A 30 2.48 -10.85 24.72
CA ALA A 30 2.28 -10.36 26.09
C ALA A 30 3.56 -10.15 26.93
N GLN A 31 4.75 -10.40 26.34
CA GLN A 31 6.03 -10.18 27.02
C GLN A 31 6.87 -9.11 26.36
N GLY A 32 6.80 -9.00 25.02
CA GLY A 32 7.54 -8.02 24.25
C GLY A 32 8.80 -8.60 23.58
N LEU A 33 9.82 -7.77 23.41
CA LEU A 33 11.06 -8.12 22.74
C LEU A 33 12.09 -8.62 23.75
N GLU A 34 12.63 -9.81 23.52
CA GLU A 34 13.62 -10.43 24.39
C GLU A 34 14.84 -9.52 24.59
N GLY A 35 15.24 -9.32 25.86
CA GLY A 35 16.31 -8.40 26.23
C GLY A 35 15.92 -6.93 26.34
N ASP A 36 14.69 -6.56 25.98
CA ASP A 36 14.21 -5.18 26.19
C ASP A 36 13.71 -4.97 27.63
N ARG A 37 13.77 -3.73 28.10
CA ARG A 37 13.34 -3.31 29.43
C ARG A 37 11.89 -3.61 29.78
N TYR A 38 11.00 -3.70 28.78
CA TYR A 38 9.61 -4.07 29.02
C TYR A 38 9.43 -5.58 29.14
N PHE A 39 10.23 -6.36 28.44
CA PHE A 39 10.31 -7.81 28.61
C PHE A 39 10.73 -8.18 30.05
N THR A 40 11.77 -7.51 30.55
CA THR A 40 12.30 -7.72 31.92
C THR A 40 11.50 -6.99 33.00
N LYS A 41 10.43 -6.25 32.64
CA LYS A 41 9.63 -5.42 33.55
C LYS A 41 10.40 -4.30 34.26
N GLN A 42 11.52 -3.87 33.69
CA GLN A 42 12.40 -2.81 34.21
C GLN A 42 12.23 -1.48 33.46
N GLY A 43 11.19 -1.32 32.66
CA GLY A 43 10.86 -0.08 31.95
C GLY A 43 10.22 0.95 32.86
N THR A 44 10.42 2.23 32.57
CA THR A 44 9.86 3.39 33.32
C THR A 44 8.34 3.29 33.57
N PHE A 45 7.62 2.64 32.69
CA PHE A 45 6.16 2.53 32.76
C PHE A 45 5.67 1.07 32.96
N SER A 46 6.53 0.16 33.39
CA SER A 46 6.18 -1.27 33.52
C SER A 46 5.09 -1.53 34.57
N THR A 47 4.92 -0.66 35.56
CA THR A 47 3.94 -0.79 36.63
C THR A 47 2.53 -0.28 36.27
N THR A 48 2.36 0.37 35.11
CA THR A 48 1.04 0.89 34.71
C THR A 48 0.17 -0.25 34.21
N ALA A 49 -0.90 -0.56 34.93
CA ALA A 49 -1.83 -1.63 34.58
C ALA A 49 -2.53 -1.40 33.22
N GLY A 50 -2.82 -2.48 32.51
CA GLY A 50 -3.66 -2.49 31.28
C GLY A 50 -3.04 -1.88 30.03
N ALA A 51 -1.77 -1.52 30.01
CA ALA A 51 -1.14 -0.96 28.81
C ALA A 51 -0.29 -1.99 28.08
N VAL A 52 -0.64 -2.30 26.82
CA VAL A 52 0.19 -3.07 25.90
C VAL A 52 1.51 -2.32 25.68
N ARG A 53 2.63 -3.04 25.82
CA ARG A 53 3.99 -2.49 25.73
C ARG A 53 4.97 -3.42 25.06
N ASP A 54 4.44 -4.32 24.22
CA ASP A 54 5.23 -5.40 23.66
C ASP A 54 6.30 -4.84 22.73
N VAL A 55 5.93 -3.94 21.84
CA VAL A 55 6.85 -3.32 20.88
C VAL A 55 6.44 -1.90 20.52
N THR A 56 7.44 -1.07 20.20
CA THR A 56 7.24 0.30 19.69
C THR A 56 7.96 0.49 18.37
N LEU A 57 7.28 1.16 17.42
CA LEU A 57 7.80 1.44 16.08
C LEU A 57 7.91 2.96 15.89
N ILE A 58 8.84 3.41 15.03
CA ILE A 58 8.96 4.81 14.59
C ILE A 58 9.40 4.87 13.14
N GLU A 59 8.85 5.83 12.40
CA GLU A 59 9.26 6.14 11.03
C GLU A 59 10.60 6.88 11.03
N SER A 60 11.58 6.45 10.23
CA SER A 60 12.85 7.17 10.04
C SER A 60 12.62 8.56 9.47
N GLU A 61 11.61 8.70 8.63
CA GLU A 61 11.20 9.96 8.02
C GLU A 61 10.77 11.00 9.08
N ALA A 62 10.17 10.55 10.18
CA ALA A 62 9.82 11.43 11.30
C ALA A 62 11.07 11.97 12.03
N VAL A 63 12.10 11.13 12.18
CA VAL A 63 13.40 11.54 12.79
C VAL A 63 14.18 12.45 11.84
N GLU A 64 14.20 12.15 10.55
CA GLU A 64 14.81 12.99 9.51
C GLU A 64 14.17 14.40 9.48
N ALA A 65 12.83 14.46 9.52
CA ALA A 65 12.10 15.73 9.59
C ALA A 65 12.39 16.52 10.88
N LEU A 66 12.54 15.80 12.01
CA LEU A 66 12.94 16.42 13.28
C LEU A 66 14.35 17.03 13.18
N ASN A 67 15.29 16.29 12.62
CA ASN A 67 16.67 16.75 12.41
C ASN A 67 16.73 17.99 11.53
N THR A 68 15.99 18.00 10.44
CA THR A 68 15.86 19.16 9.54
C THR A 68 15.32 20.38 10.30
N LYS A 69 14.26 20.19 11.12
CA LYS A 69 13.62 21.28 11.86
C LYS A 69 14.54 21.94 12.89
N PHE A 70 15.39 21.16 13.56
CA PHE A 70 16.24 21.64 14.65
C PHE A 70 17.72 21.86 14.25
N GLY A 71 18.10 21.52 13.00
CA GLY A 71 19.50 21.47 12.62
C GLY A 71 20.30 20.46 13.46
N ALA A 72 19.63 19.42 13.97
CA ALA A 72 20.19 18.42 14.88
C ALA A 72 20.60 17.14 14.14
N GLN A 73 21.26 16.23 14.87
CA GLN A 73 21.66 14.92 14.38
C GLN A 73 21.18 13.81 15.34
N PHE A 74 19.89 13.83 15.68
CA PHE A 74 19.31 12.75 16.47
C PHE A 74 19.39 11.45 15.68
N SER A 75 19.88 10.41 16.33
CA SER A 75 19.76 9.05 15.82
C SER A 75 18.36 8.49 16.10
N PRO A 76 17.87 7.52 15.34
CA PRO A 76 16.62 6.84 15.68
C PRO A 76 16.60 6.22 17.08
N ALA A 77 17.75 5.79 17.59
CA ALA A 77 17.91 5.25 18.96
C ALA A 77 17.55 6.28 20.05
N ASP A 78 17.80 7.58 19.81
CA ASP A 78 17.48 8.66 20.75
C ASP A 78 15.97 8.79 20.97
N MET A 79 15.16 8.38 19.99
CA MET A 79 13.71 8.35 20.10
C MET A 79 13.18 7.21 20.99
N ARG A 80 14.07 6.29 21.40
CA ARG A 80 13.80 5.18 22.33
C ARG A 80 12.64 4.28 21.88
N ARG A 81 12.52 4.04 20.57
CA ARG A 81 11.61 3.06 19.97
C ARG A 81 12.40 1.81 19.58
N ASN A 82 11.69 0.67 19.53
CA ASN A 82 12.32 -0.62 19.28
C ASN A 82 12.60 -0.84 17.80
N LEU A 83 11.60 -0.66 16.93
CA LEU A 83 11.73 -0.86 15.49
C LEU A 83 11.74 0.49 14.79
N VAL A 84 12.76 0.76 14.03
CA VAL A 84 12.79 1.91 13.11
C VAL A 84 12.38 1.41 11.74
N THR A 85 11.41 2.08 11.17
CA THR A 85 10.78 1.69 9.90
C THR A 85 11.01 2.74 8.83
N ARG A 86 10.88 2.34 7.57
CA ARG A 86 10.88 3.25 6.42
C ARG A 86 9.80 2.84 5.44
N GLY A 87 9.14 3.83 4.81
CA GLY A 87 8.17 3.61 3.73
C GLY A 87 6.81 3.07 4.20
N VAL A 88 6.49 3.16 5.49
CA VAL A 88 5.19 2.75 6.04
C VAL A 88 4.60 3.86 6.91
N ALA A 89 3.35 4.24 6.65
CA ALA A 89 2.62 5.22 7.47
C ALA A 89 2.07 4.54 8.73
N LEU A 90 2.83 4.56 9.82
CA LEU A 90 2.48 3.88 11.07
C LEU A 90 1.18 4.36 11.71
N ASN A 91 0.79 5.61 11.49
CA ASN A 91 -0.46 6.15 12.01
C ASN A 91 -1.69 5.43 11.46
N HIS A 92 -1.62 4.90 10.24
CA HIS A 92 -2.69 4.14 9.60
C HIS A 92 -2.83 2.71 10.13
N LEU A 93 -1.86 2.23 10.91
CA LEU A 93 -1.87 0.90 11.50
C LEU A 93 -2.55 0.85 12.88
N VAL A 94 -2.98 1.99 13.44
CA VAL A 94 -3.73 2.02 14.71
C VAL A 94 -5.06 1.26 14.55
N GLY A 95 -5.32 0.30 15.43
CA GLY A 95 -6.49 -0.58 15.40
C GLY A 95 -6.46 -1.66 14.34
N ARG A 96 -5.33 -1.86 13.63
CA ARG A 96 -5.19 -2.83 12.54
C ARG A 96 -4.13 -3.88 12.84
N ASP A 97 -4.34 -5.06 12.27
CA ASP A 97 -3.34 -6.12 12.25
C ASP A 97 -2.39 -5.91 11.07
N PHE A 98 -1.11 -6.13 11.29
CA PHE A 98 -0.07 -6.00 10.27
C PHE A 98 1.06 -6.99 10.51
N ARG A 99 1.78 -7.36 9.46
CA ARG A 99 2.96 -8.22 9.59
C ARG A 99 4.25 -7.42 9.58
N VAL A 100 5.21 -7.89 10.37
CA VAL A 100 6.63 -7.51 10.31
C VAL A 100 7.40 -8.79 10.03
N GLY A 101 7.84 -8.98 8.78
CA GLY A 101 8.29 -10.28 8.31
C GLY A 101 7.18 -11.32 8.47
N GLU A 102 7.45 -12.36 9.23
CA GLU A 102 6.46 -13.43 9.52
C GLU A 102 5.60 -13.16 10.76
N ILE A 103 5.95 -12.15 11.58
CA ILE A 103 5.31 -11.90 12.86
C ILE A 103 4.05 -11.06 12.69
N LEU A 104 2.95 -11.50 13.30
CA LEU A 104 1.70 -10.75 13.35
C LEU A 104 1.71 -9.81 14.55
N LEU A 105 1.43 -8.54 14.30
CA LEU A 105 1.29 -7.48 15.28
C LEU A 105 -0.08 -6.81 15.13
N ARG A 106 -0.57 -6.20 16.22
CA ARG A 106 -1.73 -5.30 16.22
C ARG A 106 -1.31 -3.91 16.66
N GLY A 107 -1.60 -2.91 15.85
CA GLY A 107 -1.38 -1.51 16.22
C GLY A 107 -2.37 -1.06 17.27
N GLU A 108 -1.87 -0.70 18.46
CA GLU A 108 -2.71 -0.34 19.59
C GLU A 108 -3.04 1.15 19.62
N ARG A 109 -2.02 1.97 19.60
CA ARG A 109 -2.16 3.43 19.65
C ARG A 109 -0.86 4.14 19.30
N LEU A 110 -0.96 5.43 18.99
CA LEU A 110 0.23 6.26 18.77
C LEU A 110 1.08 6.35 20.05
N CYS A 111 2.38 6.33 19.89
CA CYS A 111 3.33 6.72 20.91
C CYS A 111 3.31 8.22 21.06
N GLN A 112 2.72 8.74 22.15
CA GLN A 112 2.81 10.16 22.42
C GLN A 112 4.21 10.55 22.89
N PRO A 113 4.79 11.65 22.41
CA PRO A 113 6.04 12.19 22.93
C PRO A 113 5.81 12.69 24.36
N CYS A 114 6.76 12.47 25.25
CA CYS A 114 6.62 12.81 26.66
C CYS A 114 7.77 13.71 27.14
N SER A 115 7.61 14.31 28.30
CA SER A 115 8.64 15.17 28.88
C SER A 115 9.93 14.40 29.18
N TYR A 116 9.84 13.09 29.42
CA TYR A 116 11.02 12.25 29.57
C TYR A 116 11.82 12.11 28.27
N LEU A 117 11.16 11.98 27.11
CA LEU A 117 11.85 12.00 25.81
C LEU A 117 12.53 13.36 25.58
N GLU A 118 11.84 14.45 25.92
CA GLU A 118 12.37 15.79 25.77
C GLU A 118 13.61 16.03 26.67
N SER A 119 13.62 15.48 27.90
CA SER A 119 14.78 15.59 28.78
C SER A 119 16.01 14.78 28.33
N LEU A 120 15.80 13.76 27.50
CA LEU A 120 16.87 12.95 26.90
C LEU A 120 17.35 13.48 25.54
N THR A 121 16.66 14.47 24.99
CA THR A 121 16.96 15.04 23.68
C THR A 121 17.16 16.55 23.80
N GLN A 122 16.13 17.34 23.47
CA GLN A 122 16.24 18.79 23.50
C GLN A 122 14.84 19.40 23.66
N ILE A 123 14.77 20.59 24.25
CA ILE A 123 13.54 21.40 24.43
C ILE A 123 12.87 21.62 23.07
N GLY A 124 11.56 21.41 23.00
CA GLY A 124 10.73 21.52 21.79
C GLY A 124 10.55 20.23 21.00
N VAL A 125 11.34 19.18 21.26
CA VAL A 125 11.20 17.87 20.61
C VAL A 125 9.82 17.26 20.88
N LYS A 126 9.30 17.38 22.11
CA LYS A 126 7.95 16.92 22.46
C LYS A 126 6.87 17.53 21.55
N ALA A 127 6.90 18.83 21.34
CA ALA A 127 5.93 19.50 20.47
C ALA A 127 6.13 19.14 18.99
N ALA A 128 7.37 19.02 18.53
CA ALA A 128 7.70 18.70 17.15
C ALA A 128 7.33 17.27 16.76
N MET A 129 7.37 16.33 17.72
CA MET A 129 7.04 14.90 17.51
C MET A 129 5.57 14.58 17.78
N MET A 130 4.71 15.55 18.05
CA MET A 130 3.29 15.31 18.23
C MET A 130 2.70 14.62 17.00
N HIS A 131 2.01 13.51 17.24
CA HIS A 131 1.47 12.58 16.21
C HIS A 131 2.50 11.91 15.30
N ARG A 132 3.80 12.04 15.59
CA ARG A 132 4.90 11.45 14.81
C ARG A 132 5.86 10.59 15.62
N ALA A 133 5.61 10.45 16.93
CA ALA A 133 6.53 9.75 17.84
C ALA A 133 6.41 8.21 17.76
N GLY A 134 5.66 7.70 16.77
CA GLY A 134 5.58 6.29 16.44
C GLY A 134 4.32 5.59 16.91
N LEU A 135 4.32 4.26 16.83
CA LEU A 135 3.22 3.35 17.11
C LEU A 135 3.58 2.42 18.26
N ARG A 136 2.63 2.13 19.15
CA ARG A 136 2.67 0.97 20.05
C ARG A 136 1.92 -0.18 19.40
N ALA A 137 2.49 -1.38 19.47
CA ALA A 137 1.83 -2.57 18.96
C ALA A 137 1.92 -3.72 19.94
N GLU A 138 0.92 -4.57 19.90
CA GLU A 138 0.85 -5.87 20.55
C GLU A 138 1.47 -6.93 19.64
N ILE A 139 2.20 -7.86 20.20
CA ILE A 139 2.73 -9.02 19.51
C ILE A 139 1.67 -10.13 19.61
N LEU A 140 1.11 -10.56 18.47
CA LEU A 140 0.08 -11.61 18.43
C LEU A 140 0.68 -12.99 18.15
N GLU A 141 1.77 -13.07 17.40
CA GLU A 141 2.46 -14.32 17.07
C GLU A 141 3.92 -14.26 17.54
N ARG A 142 4.41 -15.39 18.09
CA ARG A 142 5.81 -15.54 18.48
C ARG A 142 6.70 -15.72 17.26
N GLY A 143 7.89 -15.13 17.28
CA GLY A 143 8.92 -15.38 16.27
C GLY A 143 10.08 -14.42 16.36
N THR A 144 10.81 -14.24 15.26
CA THR A 144 12.00 -13.38 15.21
C THR A 144 11.77 -12.25 14.22
N ILE A 145 11.95 -11.00 14.66
CA ILE A 145 11.99 -9.82 13.83
C ILE A 145 13.44 -9.54 13.44
N ARG A 146 13.69 -9.23 12.16
CA ARG A 146 15.01 -8.96 11.59
C ARG A 146 15.05 -7.58 10.91
N VAL A 147 16.21 -6.98 10.90
CA VAL A 147 16.47 -5.84 10.02
C VAL A 147 16.30 -6.28 8.57
N GLY A 148 15.53 -5.52 7.81
CA GLY A 148 15.13 -5.84 6.43
C GLY A 148 13.75 -6.47 6.31
N ASP A 149 13.12 -6.91 7.40
CA ASP A 149 11.78 -7.47 7.36
C ASP A 149 10.77 -6.47 6.78
N ALA A 150 9.96 -6.95 5.84
CA ALA A 150 8.89 -6.16 5.23
C ALA A 150 7.77 -5.90 6.25
N ILE A 151 7.15 -4.72 6.16
CA ILE A 151 5.97 -4.37 6.95
C ILE A 151 4.76 -4.27 6.01
N ALA A 152 3.74 -5.09 6.26
CA ALA A 152 2.52 -5.14 5.45
C ALA A 152 1.28 -5.11 6.35
N ALA A 153 0.40 -4.13 6.12
CA ALA A 153 -0.94 -4.16 6.72
C ALA A 153 -1.73 -5.35 6.14
N LEU A 154 -2.37 -6.16 7.00
CA LEU A 154 -3.18 -7.31 6.53
C LEU A 154 -4.51 -6.85 5.95
N ASP A 155 -5.08 -5.78 6.50
CA ASP A 155 -6.39 -5.24 6.14
C ASP A 155 -6.29 -3.75 5.74
N ASP A 156 -5.33 -3.40 4.86
CA ASP A 156 -5.38 -2.08 4.24
C ASP A 156 -6.39 -2.10 3.09
N PRO A 157 -7.58 -1.50 3.26
CA PRO A 157 -8.59 -1.46 2.20
C PRO A 157 -8.05 -0.84 0.91
N LEU A 158 -7.11 0.12 1.00
CA LEU A 158 -6.52 0.76 -0.16
C LEU A 158 -5.61 -0.23 -0.92
N GLU A 159 -4.85 -1.06 -0.20
CA GLU A 159 -4.04 -2.11 -0.82
C GLU A 159 -4.91 -3.22 -1.40
N GLN A 160 -5.95 -3.66 -0.69
CA GLN A 160 -6.92 -4.62 -1.21
C GLN A 160 -7.58 -4.10 -2.49
N ASN A 161 -7.95 -2.82 -2.52
CA ASN A 161 -8.51 -2.18 -3.70
C ASN A 161 -7.52 -2.14 -4.86
N LYS A 162 -6.24 -1.85 -4.62
CA LYS A 162 -5.19 -1.91 -5.65
C LYS A 162 -4.95 -3.34 -6.15
N VAL A 163 -4.96 -4.34 -5.26
CA VAL A 163 -4.87 -5.76 -5.62
C VAL A 163 -6.04 -6.17 -6.50
N LEU A 164 -7.27 -5.76 -6.17
CA LEU A 164 -8.45 -6.02 -6.98
C LEU A 164 -8.29 -5.49 -8.42
N ILE A 165 -7.77 -4.27 -8.57
CA ILE A 165 -7.56 -3.67 -9.91
C ILE A 165 -6.41 -4.35 -10.67
N ARG A 166 -5.36 -4.82 -10.00
CA ARG A 166 -4.35 -5.66 -10.66
C ARG A 166 -4.97 -6.95 -11.19
N ARG A 167 -5.76 -7.64 -10.37
CA ARG A 167 -6.50 -8.85 -10.76
C ARG A 167 -7.46 -8.59 -11.93
N PHE A 168 -8.12 -7.43 -11.97
CA PHE A 168 -8.98 -7.00 -13.07
C PHE A 168 -8.24 -7.02 -14.41
N PHE A 169 -6.99 -6.54 -14.47
CA PHE A 169 -6.19 -6.60 -15.68
C PHE A 169 -5.53 -7.97 -15.89
N ASP A 170 -4.87 -8.51 -14.88
CA ASP A 170 -3.99 -9.68 -15.02
C ASP A 170 -4.77 -11.01 -15.11
N GLU A 171 -5.93 -11.12 -14.44
CA GLU A 171 -6.72 -12.34 -14.41
C GLU A 171 -7.94 -12.31 -15.37
N MET A 172 -8.41 -11.14 -15.78
CA MET A 172 -9.60 -11.02 -16.62
C MET A 172 -9.26 -10.47 -18.01
N TRP A 173 -8.71 -9.24 -18.10
CA TRP A 173 -8.47 -8.59 -19.40
C TRP A 173 -7.35 -9.23 -20.20
N ASN A 174 -6.16 -9.35 -19.63
CA ASN A 174 -4.98 -9.83 -20.36
C ASN A 174 -5.12 -11.27 -20.87
N PRO A 175 -5.68 -12.22 -20.08
CA PRO A 175 -5.92 -13.59 -20.55
C PRO A 175 -7.29 -13.78 -21.23
N TRP A 176 -8.09 -12.73 -21.38
CA TRP A 176 -9.47 -12.81 -21.89
C TRP A 176 -10.38 -13.77 -21.12
N ASN A 177 -10.23 -13.80 -19.79
CA ASN A 177 -11.04 -14.67 -18.94
C ASN A 177 -12.35 -13.97 -18.54
N PHE A 178 -13.41 -14.16 -19.33
CA PHE A 178 -14.71 -13.52 -19.13
C PHE A 178 -15.44 -13.96 -17.86
N ASP A 179 -15.15 -15.16 -17.34
CA ASP A 179 -15.80 -15.71 -16.15
C ASP A 179 -15.35 -14.97 -14.88
N LYS A 180 -14.15 -14.40 -14.89
CA LYS A 180 -13.68 -13.56 -13.80
C LYS A 180 -14.53 -12.30 -13.54
N ALA A 181 -15.35 -11.90 -14.49
CA ALA A 181 -16.30 -10.82 -14.30
C ALA A 181 -17.27 -11.09 -13.13
N ASP A 182 -17.64 -12.33 -12.84
CA ASP A 182 -18.55 -12.68 -11.75
C ASP A 182 -17.92 -12.53 -10.36
N GLU A 183 -16.61 -12.70 -10.29
CA GLU A 183 -15.84 -12.53 -9.06
C GLU A 183 -15.48 -11.06 -8.82
N LEU A 184 -14.93 -10.41 -9.85
CA LEU A 184 -14.27 -9.09 -9.71
C LEU A 184 -15.22 -7.91 -9.83
N LEU A 185 -16.36 -8.05 -10.54
CA LEU A 185 -17.28 -6.97 -10.83
C LEU A 185 -18.59 -7.09 -10.05
N ALA A 186 -19.20 -5.96 -9.70
CA ALA A 186 -20.57 -5.94 -9.21
C ALA A 186 -21.55 -6.37 -10.33
N PRO A 187 -22.69 -6.99 -9.99
CA PRO A 187 -23.68 -7.39 -11.01
C PRO A 187 -24.17 -6.24 -11.91
N ASP A 188 -24.29 -5.07 -11.34
CA ASP A 188 -24.79 -3.83 -11.97
C ASP A 188 -23.68 -2.82 -12.27
N ILE A 189 -22.44 -3.30 -12.46
CA ILE A 189 -21.28 -2.45 -12.78
C ILE A 189 -21.64 -1.40 -13.84
N LYS A 190 -21.21 -0.17 -13.61
CA LYS A 190 -21.19 0.90 -14.61
C LYS A 190 -19.79 0.99 -15.21
N PHE A 191 -19.70 0.97 -16.51
CA PHE A 191 -18.40 1.01 -17.18
C PHE A 191 -18.46 1.88 -18.43
N ARG A 192 -17.43 2.72 -18.59
CA ARG A 192 -17.15 3.45 -19.83
C ARG A 192 -15.69 3.18 -20.21
N GLY A 193 -15.49 2.44 -21.28
CA GLY A 193 -14.17 2.19 -21.84
C GLY A 193 -13.75 3.25 -22.85
N THR A 194 -12.56 3.09 -23.42
CA THR A 194 -11.99 3.96 -24.45
C THR A 194 -12.87 4.10 -25.68
N LEU A 195 -13.73 3.11 -25.99
CA LEU A 195 -14.69 3.20 -27.11
C LEU A 195 -15.86 4.18 -26.84
N GLY A 196 -15.94 4.78 -25.66
CA GLY A 196 -16.85 5.89 -25.36
C GLY A 196 -18.26 5.51 -24.89
N ALA A 197 -18.74 4.30 -25.18
CA ALA A 197 -20.07 3.86 -24.77
C ALA A 197 -20.15 3.62 -23.24
N GLU A 198 -21.22 4.09 -22.61
CA GLU A 198 -21.55 3.74 -21.23
C GLU A 198 -22.30 2.40 -21.21
N LEU A 199 -21.87 1.52 -20.33
CA LEU A 199 -22.38 0.17 -20.19
C LEU A 199 -22.86 -0.05 -18.76
N LYS A 200 -23.88 -0.91 -18.60
CA LYS A 200 -24.38 -1.32 -17.30
C LYS A 200 -24.53 -2.84 -17.24
N GLY A 201 -23.99 -3.43 -16.19
CA GLY A 201 -24.05 -4.85 -15.91
C GLY A 201 -22.93 -5.67 -16.56
N ARG A 202 -22.70 -6.85 -15.99
CA ARG A 202 -21.61 -7.76 -16.41
C ARG A 202 -21.72 -8.25 -17.84
N ASP A 203 -22.93 -8.51 -18.33
CA ASP A 203 -23.11 -9.03 -19.69
C ASP A 203 -22.78 -7.98 -20.76
N ALA A 204 -23.17 -6.73 -20.54
CA ALA A 204 -22.76 -5.61 -21.40
C ALA A 204 -21.22 -5.41 -21.34
N PHE A 205 -20.61 -5.57 -20.17
CA PHE A 205 -19.17 -5.51 -20.02
C PHE A 205 -18.46 -6.66 -20.76
N ARG A 206 -18.96 -7.90 -20.66
CA ARG A 206 -18.42 -9.04 -21.43
C ARG A 206 -18.54 -8.84 -22.94
N ALA A 207 -19.67 -8.28 -23.40
CA ALA A 207 -19.86 -7.95 -24.83
C ALA A 207 -18.83 -6.90 -25.29
N TYR A 208 -18.56 -5.90 -24.47
CA TYR A 208 -17.52 -4.90 -24.71
C TYR A 208 -16.12 -5.56 -24.80
N MET A 209 -15.77 -6.44 -23.84
CA MET A 209 -14.50 -7.17 -23.90
C MET A 209 -14.35 -7.98 -25.18
N ARG A 210 -15.43 -8.70 -25.62
CA ARG A 210 -15.42 -9.47 -26.88
C ARG A 210 -15.19 -8.57 -28.09
N LYS A 211 -15.76 -7.38 -28.09
CA LYS A 211 -15.54 -6.40 -29.17
C LYS A 211 -14.07 -5.98 -29.25
N VAL A 212 -13.46 -5.70 -28.10
CA VAL A 212 -12.04 -5.33 -28.05
C VAL A 212 -11.16 -6.53 -28.44
N GLN A 213 -11.47 -7.74 -27.96
CA GLN A 213 -10.75 -8.97 -28.33
C GLN A 213 -10.83 -9.25 -29.84
N ALA A 214 -11.99 -9.05 -30.44
CA ALA A 214 -12.14 -9.25 -31.89
C ALA A 214 -11.27 -8.28 -32.69
N ALA A 215 -11.14 -7.04 -32.24
CA ALA A 215 -10.29 -6.04 -32.87
C ALA A 215 -8.79 -6.25 -32.60
N PHE A 216 -8.45 -6.67 -31.37
CA PHE A 216 -7.07 -6.84 -30.90
C PHE A 216 -6.96 -8.15 -30.08
N PRO A 217 -6.81 -9.34 -30.71
CA PRO A 217 -6.77 -10.61 -29.99
C PRO A 217 -5.63 -10.72 -28.96
N ASP A 218 -4.52 -10.04 -29.20
CA ASP A 218 -3.33 -9.96 -28.38
C ASP A 218 -3.27 -8.71 -27.50
N PHE A 219 -4.40 -8.03 -27.28
CA PHE A 219 -4.47 -6.81 -26.47
C PHE A 219 -3.96 -7.06 -25.07
N HIS A 220 -2.99 -6.23 -24.65
CA HIS A 220 -2.38 -6.33 -23.34
C HIS A 220 -2.36 -4.97 -22.63
N ASN A 221 -2.78 -5.00 -21.37
CA ASN A 221 -2.79 -3.86 -20.46
C ASN A 221 -1.62 -3.96 -19.50
N THR A 222 -0.79 -2.93 -19.41
CA THR A 222 0.27 -2.83 -18.40
C THR A 222 -0.07 -1.68 -17.46
N ILE A 223 -0.13 -1.94 -16.15
CA ILE A 223 -0.24 -0.90 -15.15
C ILE A 223 1.16 -0.32 -14.92
N LEU A 224 1.33 0.96 -15.23
CA LEU A 224 2.58 1.70 -15.00
C LEU A 224 2.64 2.27 -13.59
N GLU A 225 1.51 2.82 -13.12
CA GLU A 225 1.33 3.40 -11.78
C GLU A 225 -0.07 3.08 -11.27
N ILE A 226 -0.23 2.92 -9.96
CA ILE A 226 -1.53 2.70 -9.33
C ILE A 226 -1.57 3.40 -7.98
N THR A 227 -2.63 4.15 -7.73
CA THR A 227 -2.91 4.79 -6.45
C THR A 227 -4.34 4.53 -6.02
N ALA A 228 -4.60 4.58 -4.72
CA ALA A 228 -5.92 4.42 -4.13
C ALA A 228 -6.17 5.47 -3.06
N GLN A 229 -7.41 5.93 -2.99
CA GLN A 229 -7.92 6.82 -1.96
C GLN A 229 -9.39 6.48 -1.69
N ASP A 230 -9.72 6.20 -0.44
CA ASP A 230 -11.07 5.79 -0.02
C ASP A 230 -11.57 4.57 -0.84
N ASP A 231 -12.70 4.71 -1.54
CA ASP A 231 -13.28 3.69 -2.41
C ASP A 231 -12.76 3.74 -3.86
N ARG A 232 -11.78 4.60 -4.16
CA ARG A 232 -11.31 4.88 -5.52
C ARG A 232 -9.92 4.35 -5.77
N VAL A 233 -9.72 3.82 -6.98
CA VAL A 233 -8.40 3.45 -7.50
C VAL A 233 -8.20 4.09 -8.86
N VAL A 234 -7.02 4.67 -9.07
CA VAL A 234 -6.60 5.22 -10.36
C VAL A 234 -5.36 4.47 -10.82
N ALA A 235 -5.36 4.04 -12.07
CA ALA A 235 -4.22 3.40 -12.71
C ALA A 235 -3.81 4.17 -13.96
N ARG A 236 -2.52 4.51 -14.07
CA ARG A 236 -1.92 4.90 -15.35
C ARG A 236 -1.53 3.63 -16.09
N THR A 237 -2.05 3.49 -17.29
CA THR A 237 -1.96 2.26 -18.07
C THR A 237 -1.23 2.48 -19.40
N PHE A 238 -0.69 1.41 -19.92
CA PHE A 238 -0.16 1.34 -21.28
C PHE A 238 -0.78 0.14 -21.98
N TYR A 239 -1.27 0.37 -23.19
CA TYR A 239 -1.97 -0.61 -24.01
C TYR A 239 -1.16 -0.93 -25.25
N ARG A 240 -1.14 -2.20 -25.64
CA ARG A 240 -0.52 -2.68 -26.87
C ARG A 240 -1.34 -3.81 -27.45
N GLY A 241 -1.22 -4.04 -28.74
CA GLY A 241 -1.88 -5.12 -29.46
C GLY A 241 -1.68 -5.01 -30.96
N THR A 242 -2.23 -5.95 -31.73
CA THR A 242 -2.20 -5.98 -33.18
C THR A 242 -3.64 -5.89 -33.72
N HIS A 243 -3.87 -5.00 -34.68
CA HIS A 243 -5.19 -4.71 -35.21
C HIS A 243 -5.62 -5.76 -36.24
N HIS A 244 -6.50 -6.67 -35.85
CA HIS A 244 -7.01 -7.78 -36.64
C HIS A 244 -8.51 -7.72 -36.95
N GLY A 245 -9.28 -6.88 -36.27
CA GLY A 245 -10.73 -6.73 -36.47
C GLY A 245 -11.13 -5.29 -36.62
N GLU A 246 -12.32 -5.03 -37.19
CA GLU A 246 -12.82 -3.67 -37.36
C GLU A 246 -13.00 -2.94 -36.02
N ILE A 247 -12.51 -1.70 -35.94
CA ILE A 247 -12.75 -0.81 -34.81
C ILE A 247 -12.78 0.66 -35.29
N PHE A 248 -13.66 1.48 -34.76
CA PHE A 248 -13.87 2.88 -35.16
C PHE A 248 -14.09 3.06 -36.67
N GLY A 249 -14.74 2.10 -37.34
CA GLY A 249 -14.93 2.13 -38.79
C GLY A 249 -13.65 1.88 -39.60
N VAL A 250 -12.54 1.53 -38.96
CA VAL A 250 -11.28 1.16 -39.62
C VAL A 250 -11.23 -0.35 -39.80
N ALA A 251 -11.11 -0.80 -41.06
CA ALA A 251 -10.92 -2.21 -41.38
C ALA A 251 -9.58 -2.73 -40.85
N PRO A 252 -9.45 -4.04 -40.62
CA PRO A 252 -8.18 -4.66 -40.12
C PRO A 252 -6.96 -4.21 -40.89
N THR A 253 -5.95 -3.69 -40.19
CA THR A 253 -4.72 -3.17 -40.82
C THR A 253 -3.50 -4.05 -40.62
N GLY A 254 -3.55 -5.02 -39.67
CA GLY A 254 -2.39 -5.80 -39.26
C GLY A 254 -1.31 -5.01 -38.52
N LYS A 255 -1.55 -3.74 -38.24
CA LYS A 255 -0.58 -2.87 -37.57
C LYS A 255 -0.56 -3.09 -36.06
N SER A 256 0.63 -2.96 -35.48
CA SER A 256 0.76 -2.88 -34.02
C SER A 256 0.33 -1.51 -33.52
N ILE A 257 -0.35 -1.49 -32.39
CA ILE A 257 -0.74 -0.27 -31.67
C ILE A 257 -0.06 -0.19 -30.32
N ALA A 258 0.23 1.04 -29.88
CA ALA A 258 0.80 1.31 -28.57
C ALA A 258 0.36 2.70 -28.07
N TYR A 259 -0.43 2.75 -27.00
CA TYR A 259 -0.93 4.01 -26.47
C TYR A 259 -1.11 3.99 -24.95
N SER A 260 -1.07 5.16 -24.34
CA SER A 260 -1.26 5.33 -22.90
C SER A 260 -2.73 5.58 -22.56
N GLY A 261 -3.07 5.36 -21.29
CA GLY A 261 -4.37 5.70 -20.76
C GLY A 261 -4.39 5.86 -19.25
N ALA A 262 -5.54 6.28 -18.77
CA ALA A 262 -5.87 6.34 -17.36
C ALA A 262 -7.20 5.62 -17.11
N ALA A 263 -7.23 4.81 -16.07
CA ALA A 263 -8.39 4.05 -15.65
C ALA A 263 -8.76 4.45 -14.22
N PHE A 264 -10.01 4.80 -14.00
CA PHE A 264 -10.56 5.22 -12.72
C PHE A 264 -11.61 4.19 -12.30
N PHE A 265 -11.50 3.70 -11.09
CA PHE A 265 -12.41 2.69 -10.56
C PHE A 265 -13.00 3.12 -9.23
N ARG A 266 -14.24 2.66 -8.97
CA ARG A 266 -14.84 2.68 -7.65
C ARG A 266 -15.11 1.25 -7.19
N ILE A 267 -14.89 1.03 -5.90
CA ILE A 267 -14.93 -0.30 -5.29
C ILE A 267 -15.88 -0.29 -4.10
N ALA A 268 -16.75 -1.26 -4.04
CA ALA A 268 -17.58 -1.52 -2.87
C ALA A 268 -17.77 -3.03 -2.67
N GLY A 269 -17.74 -3.49 -1.42
CA GLY A 269 -17.92 -4.89 -1.07
C GLY A 269 -16.88 -5.82 -1.75
N GLY A 270 -15.65 -5.35 -1.96
CA GLY A 270 -14.59 -6.11 -2.61
C GLY A 270 -14.78 -6.34 -4.11
N ARG A 271 -15.61 -5.55 -4.77
CA ARG A 271 -15.89 -5.61 -6.22
C ARG A 271 -15.84 -4.23 -6.86
N VAL A 272 -15.48 -4.21 -8.13
CA VAL A 272 -15.55 -3.00 -8.96
C VAL A 272 -17.02 -2.68 -9.25
N ILE A 273 -17.50 -1.52 -8.80
CA ILE A 273 -18.86 -1.04 -9.04
C ILE A 273 -18.93 -0.03 -10.19
N GLU A 274 -17.81 0.64 -10.48
CA GLU A 274 -17.71 1.62 -11.56
C GLU A 274 -16.29 1.59 -12.14
N GLY A 275 -16.18 1.68 -13.46
CA GLY A 275 -14.94 1.83 -14.20
C GLY A 275 -15.08 2.87 -15.30
N TRP A 276 -14.16 3.82 -15.34
CA TRP A 276 -14.07 4.83 -16.38
C TRP A 276 -12.65 4.84 -16.94
N VAL A 277 -12.52 4.61 -18.25
CA VAL A 277 -11.22 4.48 -18.91
C VAL A 277 -11.10 5.50 -20.03
N LEU A 278 -10.03 6.26 -20.01
CA LEU A 278 -9.62 7.17 -21.07
C LEU A 278 -8.31 6.67 -21.67
N GLY A 279 -8.34 6.28 -22.94
CA GLY A 279 -7.14 6.02 -23.73
C GLY A 279 -6.80 7.21 -24.61
N ASP A 280 -5.53 7.33 -24.98
CA ASP A 280 -5.06 8.27 -26.01
C ASP A 280 -5.57 7.83 -27.38
N LEU A 281 -6.82 8.20 -27.70
CA LEU A 281 -7.47 7.85 -28.95
C LEU A 281 -6.75 8.46 -30.15
N LEU A 282 -6.12 9.62 -30.00
CA LEU A 282 -5.41 10.23 -31.10
C LEU A 282 -4.17 9.40 -31.51
N ALA A 283 -3.42 8.92 -30.52
CA ALA A 283 -2.30 8.00 -30.77
C ALA A 283 -2.81 6.70 -31.41
N LEU A 284 -3.86 6.10 -30.86
CA LEU A 284 -4.47 4.87 -31.40
C LEU A 284 -4.90 5.04 -32.86
N LEU A 285 -5.67 6.08 -33.18
CA LEU A 285 -6.17 6.32 -34.54
C LEU A 285 -5.02 6.59 -35.53
N ARG A 286 -4.01 7.31 -35.10
CA ARG A 286 -2.79 7.53 -35.91
C ARG A 286 -2.07 6.21 -36.22
N ASP A 287 -1.91 5.32 -35.23
CA ASP A 287 -1.26 4.02 -35.44
C ASP A 287 -2.08 3.13 -36.38
N LEU A 288 -3.41 3.20 -36.30
CA LEU A 288 -4.32 2.53 -37.24
C LEU A 288 -4.27 3.14 -38.65
N GLY A 289 -3.79 4.37 -38.82
CA GLY A 289 -3.76 5.11 -40.09
C GLY A 289 -5.10 5.78 -40.42
N ALA A 290 -5.94 6.06 -39.42
CA ALA A 290 -7.17 6.79 -39.61
C ALA A 290 -6.85 8.30 -39.86
N HIS A 291 -7.46 8.86 -40.92
CA HIS A 291 -7.23 10.27 -41.32
C HIS A 291 -8.29 11.24 -40.78
N SER A 292 -9.32 10.74 -40.13
CA SER A 292 -10.37 11.53 -39.47
C SER A 292 -10.87 10.81 -38.22
N ILE A 293 -11.28 11.57 -37.21
CA ILE A 293 -12.03 11.05 -36.06
C ILE A 293 -13.45 10.80 -36.54
N PRO A 294 -14.01 9.60 -36.39
CA PRO A 294 -15.37 9.27 -36.79
C PRO A 294 -16.41 10.02 -35.96
#